data_1e245f6eda1c3b9020718e9be5a1c721
#
_entry.id   1e245f6eda1c3b9020718e9be5a1c721
#
_cell.length_a   1.000
_cell.length_b   1.000
_cell.length_c   1.000
_cell.angle_alpha   90.00
_cell.angle_beta   90.00
_cell.angle_gamma   90.00
#
_symmetry.space_group_name_H-M   'P 1'
#
loop_
_entity.id
_entity.type
_entity.pdbx_description
1 polymer ?
#
loop_
_entity_poly.entity_id
_entity_poly.type
_entity_poly.pdbx_seq_one_letter_code
_entity_poly.pdbx_strand_id
1 'polypeptide(L)'
;MRERLAEPLTLADLAAEVRLSVYHFIRVFREATGETPHRFLTRLRIEEARRLLTGTGLTLGQIAERCGFSGPGSLSTAFLTHVGVRPSAYRKM
;
A
#
# COMPACT_ATOMS: atom_id res chain seq x y z
N MET A 1 -9.99 -1.79 6.78
CA MET A 1 -8.85 -2.14 5.91
C MET A 1 -7.57 -1.39 6.24
N ARG A 2 -7.65 -0.13 6.56
CA ARG A 2 -6.47 0.66 6.97
C ARG A 2 -5.74 0.10 8.18
N GLU A 3 -6.48 -0.41 9.15
CA GLU A 3 -5.92 -0.99 10.35
C GLU A 3 -5.04 -2.22 10.09
N ARG A 4 -5.19 -2.83 8.91
CA ARG A 4 -4.48 -4.04 8.52
C ARG A 4 -3.42 -3.80 7.45
N LEU A 5 -3.05 -2.53 7.19
CA LEU A 5 -2.07 -2.22 6.15
C LEU A 5 -0.69 -2.80 6.42
N ALA A 6 -0.31 -2.93 7.68
CA ALA A 6 0.98 -3.49 8.06
C ALA A 6 1.02 -5.02 8.01
N GLU A 7 -0.13 -5.66 7.90
CA GLU A 7 -0.22 -7.11 7.80
C GLU A 7 -0.08 -7.55 6.35
N PRO A 8 0.53 -8.73 6.09
CA PRO A 8 0.58 -9.25 4.72
C PRO A 8 -0.81 -9.69 4.27
N LEU A 9 -1.47 -8.84 3.50
CA LEU A 9 -2.77 -9.15 2.91
C LEU A 9 -2.59 -9.66 1.49
N THR A 10 -3.26 -10.75 1.17
CA THR A 10 -3.28 -11.30 -0.18
C THR A 10 -4.66 -11.05 -0.81
N LEU A 11 -4.73 -11.20 -2.14
CA LEU A 11 -6.01 -11.13 -2.83
C LEU A 11 -6.95 -12.24 -2.37
N ALA A 12 -6.39 -13.41 -2.01
CA ALA A 12 -7.19 -14.52 -1.50
C ALA A 12 -7.83 -14.14 -0.17
N ASP A 13 -7.10 -13.46 0.73
CA ASP A 13 -7.64 -13.01 2.00
C ASP A 13 -8.79 -12.02 1.82
N LEU A 14 -8.63 -11.07 0.91
CA LEU A 14 -9.67 -10.10 0.62
C LEU A 14 -10.91 -10.77 0.00
N ALA A 15 -10.70 -11.69 -0.92
CA ALA A 15 -11.79 -12.41 -1.56
C ALA A 15 -12.56 -13.27 -0.56
N ALA A 16 -11.85 -13.89 0.39
CA ALA A 16 -12.47 -14.72 1.42
C ALA A 16 -13.41 -13.91 2.31
N GLU A 17 -13.05 -12.67 2.63
CA GLU A 17 -13.91 -11.80 3.45
C GLU A 17 -15.25 -11.50 2.77
N VAL A 18 -15.28 -11.44 1.45
CA VAL A 18 -16.50 -11.18 0.69
C VAL A 18 -17.07 -12.45 0.04
N ARG A 19 -16.50 -13.62 0.38
CA ARG A 19 -16.96 -14.93 -0.10
C ARG A 19 -17.00 -15.06 -1.62
N LEU A 20 -15.99 -14.50 -2.28
CA LEU A 20 -15.82 -14.61 -3.71
C LEU A 20 -14.53 -15.35 -4.04
N SER A 21 -14.45 -15.97 -5.21
CA SER A 21 -13.18 -16.46 -5.72
C SER A 21 -12.27 -15.25 -5.97
N VAL A 22 -10.95 -15.46 -5.92
CA VAL A 22 -9.99 -14.39 -6.19
C VAL A 22 -10.24 -13.74 -7.55
N TYR A 23 -10.46 -14.57 -8.57
CA TYR A 23 -10.70 -14.09 -9.92
C TYR A 23 -11.96 -13.23 -9.99
N HIS A 24 -13.05 -13.69 -9.38
CA HIS A 24 -14.32 -12.97 -9.37
C HIS A 24 -14.19 -11.67 -8.58
N PHE A 25 -13.48 -11.71 -7.45
CA PHE A 25 -13.26 -10.53 -6.62
C PHE A 25 -12.52 -9.45 -7.40
N ILE A 26 -11.45 -9.81 -8.11
CA ILE A 26 -10.68 -8.86 -8.91
C ILE A 26 -11.55 -8.19 -9.95
N ARG A 27 -12.38 -8.97 -10.63
CA ARG A 27 -13.25 -8.45 -11.70
C ARG A 27 -14.29 -7.48 -11.15
N VAL A 28 -14.97 -7.87 -10.08
CA VAL A 28 -15.98 -7.01 -9.44
C VAL A 28 -15.36 -5.73 -8.90
N PHE A 29 -14.21 -5.86 -8.28
CA PHE A 29 -13.51 -4.70 -7.73
C PHE A 29 -13.11 -3.70 -8.82
N ARG A 30 -12.58 -4.21 -9.94
CA ARG A 30 -12.20 -3.35 -11.07
C ARG A 30 -13.40 -2.64 -11.67
N GLU A 31 -14.51 -3.33 -11.81
CA GLU A 31 -15.75 -2.74 -12.34
C GLU A 31 -16.30 -1.65 -11.41
N ALA A 32 -16.17 -1.86 -10.11
CA ALA A 32 -16.71 -0.92 -9.12
C ALA A 32 -15.81 0.30 -8.89
N THR A 33 -14.48 0.12 -8.93
CA THR A 33 -13.53 1.16 -8.54
C THR A 33 -12.64 1.66 -9.67
N GLY A 34 -12.57 0.93 -10.78
CA GLY A 34 -11.69 1.25 -11.89
C GLY A 34 -10.25 0.81 -11.71
N GLU A 35 -9.91 0.17 -10.58
CA GLU A 35 -8.56 -0.32 -10.34
C GLU A 35 -8.57 -1.69 -9.68
N THR A 36 -7.43 -2.40 -9.71
CA THR A 36 -7.31 -3.72 -9.07
C THR A 36 -7.21 -3.57 -7.56
N PRO A 37 -7.60 -4.59 -6.78
CA PRO A 37 -7.44 -4.57 -5.33
C PRO A 37 -6.00 -4.35 -4.89
N HIS A 38 -5.04 -4.96 -5.61
CA HIS A 38 -3.62 -4.79 -5.29
C HIS A 38 -3.18 -3.34 -5.44
N ARG A 39 -3.57 -2.70 -6.54
CA ARG A 39 -3.23 -1.30 -6.78
C ARG A 39 -3.89 -0.38 -5.75
N PHE A 40 -5.13 -0.65 -5.42
CA PHE A 40 -5.86 0.08 -4.39
C PHE A 40 -5.14 -0.01 -3.04
N LEU A 41 -4.77 -1.23 -2.64
CA LEU A 41 -4.07 -1.45 -1.37
C LEU A 41 -2.71 -0.75 -1.35
N THR A 42 -1.96 -0.84 -2.46
CA THR A 42 -0.67 -0.16 -2.57
C THR A 42 -0.83 1.35 -2.41
N ARG A 43 -1.87 1.92 -3.02
CA ARG A 43 -2.15 3.36 -2.88
C ARG A 43 -2.43 3.75 -1.44
N LEU A 44 -3.20 2.93 -0.70
CA LEU A 44 -3.45 3.18 0.71
C LEU A 44 -2.17 3.12 1.54
N ARG A 45 -1.31 2.14 1.24
CA ARG A 45 -0.02 2.00 1.91
C ARG A 45 0.87 3.21 1.66
N ILE A 46 0.88 3.72 0.43
CA ILE A 46 1.65 4.91 0.09
C ILE A 46 1.12 6.15 0.80
N GLU A 47 -0.20 6.30 0.92
CA GLU A 47 -0.78 7.42 1.67
C GLU A 47 -0.36 7.39 3.14
N GLU A 48 -0.33 6.22 3.75
CA GLU A 48 0.13 6.07 5.12
C GLU A 48 1.63 6.38 5.24
N ALA A 49 2.42 5.94 4.25
CA ALA A 49 3.86 6.26 4.23
C ALA A 49 4.09 7.77 4.12
N ARG A 50 3.29 8.47 3.31
CA ARG A 50 3.38 9.93 3.21
C ARG A 50 3.15 10.59 4.56
N ARG A 51 2.14 10.14 5.28
CA ARG A 51 1.84 10.67 6.60
C ARG A 51 3.00 10.44 7.58
N LEU A 52 3.58 9.25 7.56
CA LEU A 52 4.69 8.91 8.47
C LEU A 52 5.98 9.64 8.11
N LEU A 53 6.21 9.90 6.83
CA LEU A 53 7.41 10.62 6.38
C LEU A 53 7.43 12.06 6.89
N THR A 54 6.28 12.72 6.88
CA THR A 54 6.20 14.13 7.28
C THR A 54 5.84 14.32 8.75
N GLY A 55 5.19 13.34 9.37
CA GLY A 55 4.70 13.46 10.73
C GLY A 55 5.57 12.79 11.80
N THR A 56 6.59 12.04 11.40
CA THR A 56 7.43 11.28 12.33
C THR A 56 8.89 11.34 11.93
N GLY A 57 9.77 10.91 12.84
CA GLY A 57 11.18 10.72 12.56
C GLY A 57 11.56 9.27 12.25
N LEU A 58 10.58 8.43 11.92
CA LEU A 58 10.84 7.03 11.64
C LEU A 58 11.75 6.86 10.43
N THR A 59 12.58 5.81 10.46
CA THR A 59 13.43 5.47 9.31
C THR A 59 12.58 4.89 8.19
N LEU A 60 13.14 4.87 6.98
CA LEU A 60 12.44 4.25 5.84
C LEU A 60 12.14 2.78 6.09
N GLY A 61 13.05 2.06 6.76
CA GLY A 61 12.81 0.66 7.11
C GLY A 61 11.65 0.49 8.05
N GLN A 62 11.56 1.37 9.06
CA GLN A 62 10.44 1.34 10.01
C GLN A 62 9.11 1.68 9.34
N ILE A 63 9.12 2.67 8.45
CA ILE A 63 7.92 3.05 7.70
C ILE A 63 7.48 1.91 6.78
N ALA A 64 8.43 1.29 6.07
CA ALA A 64 8.14 0.16 5.20
C ALA A 64 7.47 -0.97 5.99
N GLU A 65 8.00 -1.30 7.15
CA GLU A 65 7.44 -2.34 8.01
C GLU A 65 6.01 -2.00 8.45
N ARG A 66 5.79 -0.78 8.90
CA ARG A 66 4.47 -0.34 9.36
C ARG A 66 3.44 -0.29 8.25
N CYS A 67 3.87 -0.02 7.02
CA CYS A 67 2.97 0.07 5.88
C CYS A 67 2.79 -1.25 5.12
N GLY A 68 3.47 -2.31 5.53
CA GLY A 68 3.31 -3.63 4.93
C GLY A 68 4.15 -3.86 3.68
N PHE A 69 5.24 -3.09 3.49
CA PHE A 69 6.21 -3.35 2.43
C PHE A 69 7.26 -4.35 2.91
N SER A 70 7.86 -5.07 1.97
CA SER A 70 8.90 -6.06 2.31
C SER A 70 10.19 -5.44 2.83
N GLY A 71 10.42 -4.17 2.52
CA GLY A 71 11.61 -3.45 2.97
C GLY A 71 11.65 -2.04 2.40
N PRO A 72 12.67 -1.24 2.77
CA PRO A 72 12.77 0.15 2.31
C PRO A 72 12.91 0.27 0.80
N GLY A 73 13.55 -0.70 0.14
CA GLY A 73 13.66 -0.70 -1.33
C GLY A 73 12.31 -0.85 -2.01
N SER A 74 11.47 -1.75 -1.50
CA SER A 74 10.13 -1.95 -2.02
C SER A 74 9.27 -0.69 -1.82
N LEU A 75 9.34 -0.10 -0.64
CA LEU A 75 8.66 1.17 -0.36
C LEU A 75 9.15 2.26 -1.30
N SER A 76 10.45 2.40 -1.48
CA SER A 76 11.03 3.45 -2.32
C SER A 76 10.56 3.35 -3.77
N THR A 77 10.54 2.14 -4.32
CA THR A 77 10.08 1.90 -5.69
C THR A 77 8.59 2.25 -5.85
N ALA A 78 7.77 1.74 -4.96
CA ALA A 78 6.33 2.02 -5.02
C ALA A 78 6.03 3.50 -4.80
N PHE A 79 6.73 4.13 -3.88
CA PHE A 79 6.57 5.55 -3.58
C PHE A 79 6.91 6.40 -4.80
N LEU A 80 8.04 6.11 -5.44
CA LEU A 80 8.45 6.84 -6.65
C LEU A 80 7.42 6.70 -7.76
N THR A 81 6.88 5.49 -7.93
CA THR A 81 5.86 5.23 -8.95
C THR A 81 4.57 6.02 -8.70
N HIS A 82 4.10 6.07 -7.45
CA HIS A 82 2.82 6.68 -7.11
C HIS A 82 2.89 8.18 -6.83
N VAL A 83 4.01 8.66 -6.31
CA VAL A 83 4.14 10.06 -5.87
C VAL A 83 5.01 10.88 -6.83
N GLY A 84 5.92 10.23 -7.54
CA GLY A 84 6.80 10.90 -8.50
C GLY A 84 8.15 11.35 -7.94
N VAL A 85 8.36 11.22 -6.62
CA VAL A 85 9.64 11.51 -5.98
C VAL A 85 9.96 10.40 -4.99
N ARG A 86 11.23 10.26 -4.63
CA ARG A 86 11.64 9.27 -3.65
C ARG A 86 11.27 9.70 -2.23
N PRO A 87 11.09 8.74 -1.31
CA PRO A 87 10.68 9.07 0.07
C PRO A 87 11.61 10.06 0.76
N SER A 88 12.93 9.93 0.57
CA SER A 88 13.89 10.85 1.19
C SER A 88 13.73 12.28 0.69
N ALA A 89 13.46 12.44 -0.60
CA ALA A 89 13.20 13.76 -1.18
C ALA A 89 11.87 14.33 -0.68
N TYR A 90 10.86 13.48 -0.58
CA TYR A 90 9.56 13.90 -0.09
C TYR A 90 9.63 14.39 1.36
N ARG A 91 10.41 13.71 2.20
CA ARG A 91 10.58 14.09 3.61
C ARG A 91 11.20 15.49 3.76
N LYS A 92 12.05 15.88 2.82
CA LYS A 92 12.71 17.19 2.83
C LYS A 92 11.83 18.31 2.29
N MET A 93 10.74 17.97 1.67
CA MET A 93 9.78 18.97 1.20
C MET A 93 8.98 19.52 2.39
#